data_c155c905ebae560fc670f77f8d717771
#
_entry.id   c155c905ebae560fc670f77f8d717771
#
_cell.length_a   1.000
_cell.length_b   1.000
_cell.length_c   1.000
_cell.angle_alpha   90.00
_cell.angle_beta   90.00
_cell.angle_gamma   90.00
#
_symmetry.space_group_name_H-M   'P 1'
#
loop_
_entity.id
_entity.type
_entity.pdbx_description
1 polymer ?
#
loop_
_entity_poly.entity_id
_entity_poly.type
_entity_poly.pdbx_seq_one_letter_code
_entity_poly.pdbx_strand_id
1 'polypeptide(L)'
;MNAWARGFFGREIVSDWRAQLGFTTKIFRARGLHLDDRHVRESDGTGFSASIVDLVLYVVNNQERLRAAGSSVVLYLPKIQTAGEAAMWNRILVALEEHLGVAAGTILVYVLVEQLEAAFQLMEIRAALGVHFVGFNTGRWDYINSVSDALAWDPEFVNPNIDAITMTYGYMRQYEDRVRRAVNTPDLAGRSALWQGGMEPNIPVGSEEGVAAGMRRAVAGAEREQREGASGKWVAHWKMVHIVRPVWERIGAPNQLGRAF
;
A
#
# COMPACT_ATOMS: atom_id res chain seq x y z
N MET A 1 24.48 3.62 -8.25
CA MET A 1 23.35 4.46 -7.81
C MET A 1 23.72 5.94 -7.81
N ASN A 2 24.64 6.40 -6.99
CA ASN A 2 25.02 7.82 -6.92
C ASN A 2 25.62 8.39 -8.22
N ALA A 3 26.41 7.63 -8.98
CA ALA A 3 26.95 8.08 -10.28
C ALA A 3 25.83 8.41 -11.28
N TRP A 4 24.80 7.58 -11.33
CA TRP A 4 23.61 7.85 -12.13
C TRP A 4 22.84 9.06 -11.63
N ALA A 5 22.64 9.15 -10.30
CA ALA A 5 21.94 10.28 -9.69
C ALA A 5 22.64 11.62 -9.95
N ARG A 6 23.96 11.65 -9.88
CA ARG A 6 24.75 12.85 -10.24
C ARG A 6 24.55 13.24 -11.69
N GLY A 7 24.57 12.26 -12.61
CA GLY A 7 24.35 12.52 -14.03
C GLY A 7 22.93 13.01 -14.36
N PHE A 8 21.92 12.51 -13.66
CA PHE A 8 20.52 12.82 -13.98
C PHE A 8 19.98 14.04 -13.21
N PHE A 9 20.33 14.18 -11.92
CA PHE A 9 19.79 15.22 -11.04
C PHE A 9 20.82 16.27 -10.64
N GLY A 10 22.07 16.14 -11.08
CA GLY A 10 23.17 17.02 -10.66
C GLY A 10 23.58 16.91 -9.19
N ARG A 11 23.05 15.91 -8.46
CA ARG A 11 23.30 15.69 -7.03
C ARG A 11 23.28 14.21 -6.66
N GLU A 12 23.88 13.87 -5.54
CA GLU A 12 23.72 12.56 -4.92
C GLU A 12 22.33 12.41 -4.29
N ILE A 13 21.69 11.28 -4.55
CA ILE A 13 20.39 10.95 -3.95
C ILE A 13 20.58 10.22 -2.63
N VAL A 14 21.58 9.34 -2.57
CA VAL A 14 21.93 8.53 -1.40
C VAL A 14 23.42 8.69 -1.14
N SER A 15 23.77 9.52 -0.20
CA SER A 15 25.14 9.69 0.27
C SER A 15 25.49 8.62 1.31
N ASP A 16 24.56 8.30 2.18
CA ASP A 16 24.66 7.26 3.20
C ASP A 16 23.31 6.52 3.32
N TRP A 17 23.30 5.25 2.97
CA TRP A 17 22.09 4.41 3.05
C TRP A 17 21.63 4.18 4.51
N ARG A 18 22.57 4.18 5.47
CA ARG A 18 22.25 4.02 6.90
C ARG A 18 21.56 5.25 7.45
N ALA A 19 22.05 6.44 7.11
CA ALA A 19 21.39 7.69 7.45
C ALA A 19 19.99 7.75 6.83
N GLN A 20 19.84 7.34 5.58
CA GLN A 20 18.54 7.28 4.92
C GLN A 20 17.56 6.33 5.62
N LEU A 21 18.03 5.19 6.13
CA LEU A 21 17.21 4.31 6.94
C LEU A 21 16.71 4.99 8.23
N GLY A 22 17.44 5.94 8.77
CA GLY A 22 17.07 6.68 9.97
C GLY A 22 15.82 7.55 9.81
N PHE A 23 15.60 8.16 8.65
CA PHE A 23 14.48 9.08 8.43
C PHE A 23 13.35 8.52 7.54
N THR A 24 13.55 7.37 6.90
CA THR A 24 12.52 6.76 6.06
C THR A 24 11.64 5.82 6.88
N THR A 25 10.33 6.06 6.87
CA THR A 25 9.36 5.11 7.44
C THR A 25 9.40 3.79 6.69
N LYS A 26 9.57 2.69 7.42
CA LYS A 26 9.55 1.34 6.86
C LYS A 26 8.14 0.80 6.99
N ILE A 27 7.58 0.38 5.87
CA ILE A 27 6.29 -0.32 5.85
C ILE A 27 6.58 -1.77 5.49
N PHE A 28 6.33 -2.68 6.42
CA PHE A 28 6.60 -4.10 6.23
C PHE A 28 5.39 -4.82 5.66
N ARG A 29 5.58 -5.54 4.56
CA ARG A 29 4.54 -6.36 3.94
C ARG A 29 4.77 -7.83 4.28
N ALA A 30 3.89 -8.40 5.11
CA ALA A 30 3.86 -9.84 5.37
C ALA A 30 3.38 -10.60 4.13
N ARG A 31 3.70 -11.90 4.06
CA ARG A 31 3.08 -12.82 3.09
C ARG A 31 1.56 -12.85 3.28
N GLY A 32 0.83 -13.25 2.25
CA GLY A 32 -0.63 -13.36 2.33
C GLY A 32 -1.09 -14.53 3.22
N LEU A 33 -2.31 -14.44 3.78
CA LEU A 33 -2.89 -15.48 4.64
C LEU A 33 -3.05 -16.85 3.96
N HIS A 34 -3.07 -16.88 2.64
CA HIS A 34 -3.19 -18.09 1.83
C HIS A 34 -1.89 -18.89 1.73
N LEU A 35 -0.80 -18.46 2.38
CA LEU A 35 0.50 -19.12 2.32
C LEU A 35 0.86 -19.73 3.67
N ASP A 36 1.37 -20.97 3.61
CA ASP A 36 1.92 -21.67 4.76
C ASP A 36 3.44 -21.48 4.85
N ASP A 37 3.95 -21.43 6.08
CA ASP A 37 5.39 -21.41 6.32
C ASP A 37 5.98 -22.81 6.18
N ARG A 38 7.15 -22.90 5.55
CA ARG A 38 7.83 -24.18 5.33
C ARG A 38 8.67 -24.62 6.53
N HIS A 39 9.07 -23.69 7.38
CA HIS A 39 10.02 -23.90 8.48
C HIS A 39 9.33 -23.93 9.84
N VAL A 40 8.33 -23.07 10.04
CA VAL A 40 7.51 -23.05 11.25
C VAL A 40 6.29 -23.94 11.03
N ARG A 41 6.18 -25.00 11.82
CA ARG A 41 5.15 -26.02 11.66
C ARG A 41 4.47 -26.33 12.99
N GLU A 42 3.24 -26.72 12.92
CA GLU A 42 2.49 -27.32 14.02
C GLU A 42 3.06 -28.70 14.38
N SER A 43 2.64 -29.24 15.52
CA SER A 43 3.10 -30.55 16.00
C SER A 43 2.72 -31.73 15.08
N ASP A 44 1.67 -31.56 14.28
CA ASP A 44 1.22 -32.53 13.27
C ASP A 44 1.95 -32.41 11.92
N GLY A 45 2.89 -31.44 11.80
CA GLY A 45 3.63 -31.17 10.58
C GLY A 45 2.97 -30.20 9.61
N THR A 46 1.77 -29.71 9.90
CA THR A 46 1.09 -28.67 9.12
C THR A 46 1.89 -27.37 9.17
N GLY A 47 2.01 -26.67 8.05
CA GLY A 47 2.67 -25.37 8.00
C GLY A 47 1.89 -24.33 8.79
N PHE A 48 2.58 -23.55 9.63
CA PHE A 48 1.94 -22.41 10.28
C PHE A 48 1.69 -21.28 9.30
N SER A 49 0.71 -20.41 9.57
CA SER A 49 0.44 -19.27 8.68
C SER A 49 1.68 -18.40 8.46
N ALA A 50 2.17 -18.38 7.23
CA ALA A 50 3.36 -17.60 6.86
C ALA A 50 3.18 -16.10 7.12
N SER A 51 1.97 -15.60 6.96
CA SER A 51 1.61 -14.22 7.21
C SER A 51 1.79 -13.83 8.68
N ILE A 52 1.33 -14.69 9.59
CA ILE A 52 1.46 -14.46 11.04
C ILE A 52 2.91 -14.60 11.47
N VAL A 53 3.64 -15.60 10.95
CA VAL A 53 5.08 -15.78 11.23
C VAL A 53 5.86 -14.52 10.84
N ASP A 54 5.66 -14.02 9.63
CA ASP A 54 6.36 -12.83 9.14
C ASP A 54 6.06 -11.60 10.01
N LEU A 55 4.78 -11.38 10.32
CA LEU A 55 4.34 -10.24 11.12
C LEU A 55 4.93 -10.28 12.53
N VAL A 56 4.78 -11.40 13.22
CA VAL A 56 5.22 -11.55 14.60
C VAL A 56 6.74 -11.40 14.68
N LEU A 57 7.49 -12.10 13.82
CA LEU A 57 8.96 -12.00 13.80
C LEU A 57 9.41 -10.57 13.49
N TYR A 58 8.77 -9.89 12.54
CA TYR A 58 9.13 -8.51 12.24
C TYR A 58 8.88 -7.58 13.42
N VAL A 59 7.70 -7.63 14.01
CA VAL A 59 7.31 -6.72 15.10
C VAL A 59 8.15 -6.97 16.34
N VAL A 60 8.25 -8.22 16.79
CA VAL A 60 8.99 -8.58 18.01
C VAL A 60 10.46 -8.14 17.92
N ASN A 61 11.09 -8.35 16.77
CA ASN A 61 12.52 -8.04 16.61
C ASN A 61 12.82 -6.56 16.34
N ASN A 62 11.84 -5.76 15.91
CA ASN A 62 12.13 -4.41 15.42
C ASN A 62 11.37 -3.28 16.14
N GLN A 63 10.25 -3.55 16.82
CA GLN A 63 9.37 -2.49 17.35
C GLN A 63 10.09 -1.53 18.29
N GLU A 64 10.92 -2.05 19.20
CA GLU A 64 11.65 -1.23 20.17
C GLU A 64 12.64 -0.28 19.48
N ARG A 65 13.42 -0.81 18.52
CA ARG A 65 14.39 0.00 17.75
C ARG A 65 13.72 1.03 16.87
N LEU A 66 12.60 0.68 16.23
CA LEU A 66 11.83 1.63 15.41
C LEU A 66 11.31 2.78 16.27
N ARG A 67 10.72 2.49 17.42
CA ARG A 67 10.20 3.49 18.34
C ARG A 67 11.31 4.37 18.94
N ALA A 68 12.43 3.77 19.35
CA ALA A 68 13.60 4.52 19.83
C ALA A 68 14.19 5.46 18.77
N ALA A 69 14.06 5.10 17.48
CA ALA A 69 14.45 5.94 16.36
C ALA A 69 13.39 6.98 15.96
N GLY A 70 12.30 7.13 16.73
CA GLY A 70 11.18 8.03 16.39
C GLY A 70 10.36 7.59 15.18
N SER A 71 10.48 6.32 14.76
CA SER A 71 9.72 5.75 13.66
C SER A 71 8.52 4.96 14.19
N SER A 72 7.54 4.68 13.31
CA SER A 72 6.35 3.88 13.63
C SER A 72 6.53 2.43 13.16
N VAL A 73 5.83 1.51 13.84
CA VAL A 73 5.67 0.14 13.36
C VAL A 73 4.51 0.12 12.39
N VAL A 74 4.81 0.07 11.10
CA VAL A 74 3.80 0.12 10.05
C VAL A 74 3.84 -1.15 9.22
N LEU A 75 2.69 -1.78 9.09
CA LEU A 75 2.49 -3.01 8.34
C LEU A 75 1.64 -2.75 7.10
N TYR A 76 1.72 -3.67 6.17
CA TYR A 76 0.96 -3.66 4.92
C TYR A 76 0.26 -4.99 4.75
N LEU A 77 -1.07 -5.01 4.83
CA LEU A 77 -1.87 -6.23 4.75
C LEU A 77 -2.33 -6.48 3.32
N PRO A 78 -1.79 -7.50 2.63
CA PRO A 78 -2.21 -7.87 1.29
C PRO A 78 -3.41 -8.81 1.33
N LYS A 79 -4.13 -8.90 0.21
CA LYS A 79 -5.13 -9.94 -0.08
C LYS A 79 -6.29 -10.00 0.92
N ILE A 80 -6.61 -8.91 1.60
CA ILE A 80 -7.80 -8.83 2.43
C ILE A 80 -9.04 -8.86 1.53
N GLN A 81 -9.97 -9.77 1.82
CA GLN A 81 -11.21 -9.94 1.08
C GLN A 81 -12.41 -9.40 1.86
N THR A 82 -12.43 -9.61 3.19
CA THR A 82 -13.61 -9.33 4.00
C THR A 82 -13.30 -8.54 5.26
N ALA A 83 -14.34 -7.91 5.82
CA ALA A 83 -14.28 -7.30 7.14
C ALA A 83 -14.01 -8.34 8.25
N GLY A 84 -14.42 -9.60 8.05
CA GLY A 84 -14.12 -10.70 8.98
C GLY A 84 -12.62 -10.98 9.09
N GLU A 85 -11.90 -10.99 7.96
CA GLU A 85 -10.43 -11.11 7.95
C GLU A 85 -9.76 -9.89 8.60
N ALA A 86 -10.27 -8.69 8.34
CA ALA A 86 -9.78 -7.48 8.99
C ALA A 86 -9.97 -7.53 10.52
N ALA A 87 -11.11 -8.03 11.00
CA ALA A 87 -11.37 -8.24 12.42
C ALA A 87 -10.43 -9.31 13.03
N MET A 88 -10.13 -10.37 12.30
CA MET A 88 -9.14 -11.36 12.72
C MET A 88 -7.75 -10.72 12.87
N TRP A 89 -7.32 -9.94 11.88
CA TRP A 89 -6.07 -9.19 11.96
C TRP A 89 -6.03 -8.25 13.16
N ASN A 90 -7.11 -7.53 13.42
CA ASN A 90 -7.20 -6.65 14.60
C ASN A 90 -6.97 -7.43 15.91
N ARG A 91 -7.57 -8.61 16.06
CA ARG A 91 -7.34 -9.45 17.25
C ARG A 91 -5.88 -9.90 17.38
N ILE A 92 -5.22 -10.23 16.26
CA ILE A 92 -3.80 -10.61 16.26
C ILE A 92 -2.93 -9.42 16.68
N LEU A 93 -3.22 -8.22 16.16
CA LEU A 93 -2.47 -7.01 16.50
C LEU A 93 -2.63 -6.65 17.98
N VAL A 94 -3.86 -6.68 18.49
CA VAL A 94 -4.14 -6.43 19.92
C VAL A 94 -3.39 -7.43 20.80
N ALA A 95 -3.49 -8.73 20.52
CA ALA A 95 -2.79 -9.76 21.29
C ALA A 95 -1.26 -9.59 21.27
N LEU A 96 -0.71 -9.15 20.13
CA LEU A 96 0.72 -8.89 20.01
C LEU A 96 1.14 -7.64 20.80
N GLU A 97 0.34 -6.57 20.76
CA GLU A 97 0.59 -5.36 21.58
C GLU A 97 0.50 -5.64 23.06
N GLU A 98 -0.49 -6.42 23.50
CA GLU A 98 -0.63 -6.87 24.89
C GLU A 98 0.58 -7.70 25.34
N HIS A 99 1.03 -8.68 24.50
CA HIS A 99 2.20 -9.49 24.76
C HIS A 99 3.47 -8.64 24.90
N LEU A 100 3.62 -7.60 24.09
CA LEU A 100 4.77 -6.71 24.11
C LEU A 100 4.67 -5.60 25.18
N GLY A 101 3.55 -5.47 25.87
CA GLY A 101 3.31 -4.42 26.84
C GLY A 101 3.33 -3.01 26.25
N VAL A 102 2.91 -2.86 24.99
CA VAL A 102 2.83 -1.56 24.31
C VAL A 102 1.38 -1.07 24.20
N ALA A 103 1.21 0.24 24.03
CA ALA A 103 -0.13 0.82 23.93
C ALA A 103 -0.88 0.34 22.67
N ALA A 104 -2.21 0.20 22.79
CA ALA A 104 -3.07 -0.11 21.64
C ALA A 104 -2.90 0.94 20.53
N GLY A 105 -2.78 0.48 19.28
CA GLY A 105 -2.50 1.32 18.12
C GLY A 105 -1.02 1.71 17.95
N THR A 106 -0.11 1.06 18.66
CA THR A 106 1.34 1.15 18.41
C THR A 106 1.69 0.55 17.04
N ILE A 107 1.03 -0.55 16.68
CA ILE A 107 1.16 -1.20 15.37
C ILE A 107 0.12 -0.61 14.44
N LEU A 108 0.57 -0.02 13.36
CA LEU A 108 -0.27 0.63 12.36
C LEU A 108 -0.32 -0.21 11.08
N VAL A 109 -1.45 -0.20 10.39
CA VAL A 109 -1.62 -0.98 9.18
C VAL A 109 -2.21 -0.18 8.01
N TYR A 110 -1.65 -0.39 6.83
CA TYR A 110 -2.29 -0.12 5.56
C TYR A 110 -2.93 -1.39 5.01
N VAL A 111 -4.08 -1.28 4.40
CA VAL A 111 -4.74 -2.38 3.68
C VAL A 111 -4.60 -2.16 2.19
N LEU A 112 -4.11 -3.18 1.50
CA LEU A 112 -4.08 -3.21 0.04
C LEU A 112 -5.47 -3.63 -0.47
N VAL A 113 -6.15 -2.70 -1.12
CA VAL A 113 -7.45 -2.99 -1.77
C VAL A 113 -7.16 -3.56 -3.14
N GLU A 114 -7.18 -4.87 -3.24
CA GLU A 114 -6.79 -5.61 -4.44
C GLU A 114 -7.68 -6.83 -4.73
N GLN A 115 -8.71 -7.02 -3.91
CA GLN A 115 -9.74 -8.04 -4.09
C GLN A 115 -11.09 -7.36 -4.31
N LEU A 116 -11.89 -7.94 -5.20
CA LEU A 116 -13.19 -7.36 -5.58
C LEU A 116 -14.09 -7.19 -4.37
N GLU A 117 -14.19 -8.20 -3.53
CA GLU A 117 -15.05 -8.23 -2.34
C GLU A 117 -14.69 -7.12 -1.35
N ALA A 118 -13.39 -6.88 -1.15
CA ALA A 118 -12.89 -5.84 -0.27
C ALA A 118 -13.33 -4.43 -0.71
N ALA A 119 -13.40 -4.19 -2.01
CA ALA A 119 -13.81 -2.89 -2.55
C ALA A 119 -15.28 -2.52 -2.20
N PHE A 120 -16.08 -3.48 -1.76
CA PHE A 120 -17.46 -3.27 -1.32
C PHE A 120 -17.62 -3.25 0.21
N GLN A 121 -16.53 -3.48 0.98
CA GLN A 121 -16.54 -3.55 2.44
C GLN A 121 -15.50 -2.60 3.07
N LEU A 122 -15.13 -1.51 2.40
CA LEU A 122 -14.03 -0.65 2.83
C LEU A 122 -14.30 0.00 4.20
N MET A 123 -15.52 0.44 4.46
CA MET A 123 -15.90 1.07 5.73
C MET A 123 -15.90 0.05 6.87
N GLU A 124 -16.39 -1.15 6.60
CA GLU A 124 -16.43 -2.28 7.54
C GLU A 124 -14.99 -2.77 7.85
N ILE A 125 -14.13 -2.89 6.83
CA ILE A 125 -12.71 -3.25 7.00
C ILE A 125 -12.01 -2.20 7.88
N ARG A 126 -12.22 -0.92 7.59
CA ARG A 126 -11.67 0.19 8.37
C ARG A 126 -12.16 0.15 9.82
N ALA A 127 -13.46 -0.04 10.03
CA ALA A 127 -14.05 -0.13 11.36
C ALA A 127 -13.52 -1.35 12.13
N ALA A 128 -13.35 -2.49 11.48
CA ALA A 128 -12.83 -3.72 12.08
C ALA A 128 -11.38 -3.59 12.56
N LEU A 129 -10.54 -2.82 11.85
CA LEU A 129 -9.15 -2.57 12.23
C LEU A 129 -9.01 -1.46 13.29
N GLY A 130 -9.99 -0.60 13.42
CA GLY A 130 -10.08 0.42 14.47
C GLY A 130 -8.84 1.33 14.56
N VAL A 131 -8.22 1.35 15.73
CA VAL A 131 -7.07 2.23 16.03
C VAL A 131 -5.79 1.89 15.23
N HIS A 132 -5.70 0.68 14.71
CA HIS A 132 -4.55 0.24 13.91
C HIS A 132 -4.60 0.75 12.47
N PHE A 133 -5.79 1.12 11.97
CA PHE A 133 -5.97 1.48 10.58
C PHE A 133 -5.40 2.87 10.25
N VAL A 134 -4.54 2.95 9.24
CA VAL A 134 -3.94 4.20 8.73
C VAL A 134 -4.53 4.60 7.38
N GLY A 135 -4.76 3.63 6.51
CA GLY A 135 -5.24 3.94 5.18
C GLY A 135 -5.34 2.76 4.23
N PHE A 136 -5.80 3.05 3.05
CA PHE A 136 -5.87 2.11 1.94
C PHE A 136 -4.80 2.41 0.88
N ASN A 137 -4.36 1.35 0.20
CA ASN A 137 -3.63 1.45 -1.05
C ASN A 137 -4.40 0.77 -2.18
N THR A 138 -4.38 1.35 -3.35
CA THR A 138 -5.01 0.77 -4.54
C THR A 138 -4.09 -0.22 -5.24
N GLY A 139 -4.42 -1.52 -5.17
CA GLY A 139 -3.69 -2.63 -5.79
C GLY A 139 -4.22 -2.99 -7.17
N ARG A 140 -3.93 -2.19 -8.18
CA ARG A 140 -4.54 -2.21 -9.51
C ARG A 140 -4.51 -3.58 -10.20
N TRP A 141 -3.35 -4.21 -10.27
CA TRP A 141 -3.18 -5.42 -11.08
C TRP A 141 -3.93 -6.61 -10.52
N ASP A 142 -3.83 -6.82 -9.20
CA ASP A 142 -4.55 -7.87 -8.51
C ASP A 142 -6.07 -7.60 -8.52
N TYR A 143 -6.48 -6.32 -8.44
CA TYR A 143 -7.89 -5.96 -8.54
C TYR A 143 -8.48 -6.30 -9.91
N ILE A 144 -7.76 -5.99 -11.01
CA ILE A 144 -8.17 -6.37 -12.37
C ILE A 144 -8.32 -7.89 -12.47
N ASN A 145 -7.36 -8.63 -11.93
CA ASN A 145 -7.41 -10.10 -11.92
C ASN A 145 -8.60 -10.61 -11.11
N SER A 146 -8.83 -10.08 -9.91
CA SER A 146 -9.96 -10.46 -9.05
C SER A 146 -11.32 -10.22 -9.72
N VAL A 147 -11.46 -9.08 -10.42
CA VAL A 147 -12.68 -8.79 -11.21
C VAL A 147 -12.82 -9.79 -12.36
N SER A 148 -11.75 -10.08 -13.08
CA SER A 148 -11.76 -11.04 -14.21
C SER A 148 -12.14 -12.45 -13.74
N ASP A 149 -11.59 -12.91 -12.61
CA ASP A 149 -11.88 -14.21 -12.04
C ASP A 149 -13.35 -14.30 -11.57
N ALA A 150 -13.83 -13.26 -10.89
CA ALA A 150 -15.21 -13.22 -10.38
C ALA A 150 -16.26 -13.21 -11.49
N LEU A 151 -15.94 -12.65 -12.64
CA LEU A 151 -16.86 -12.52 -13.79
C LEU A 151 -16.50 -13.45 -14.96
N ALA A 152 -15.60 -14.41 -14.76
CA ALA A 152 -15.15 -15.36 -15.79
C ALA A 152 -16.31 -16.24 -16.37
N TRP A 153 -17.39 -16.36 -15.63
CA TRP A 153 -18.60 -17.10 -16.05
C TRP A 153 -19.49 -16.30 -17.01
N ASP A 154 -19.34 -14.96 -17.09
CA ASP A 154 -20.15 -14.09 -17.92
C ASP A 154 -19.50 -13.90 -19.30
N PRO A 155 -20.05 -14.45 -20.38
CA PRO A 155 -19.47 -14.32 -21.71
C PRO A 155 -19.52 -12.89 -22.27
N GLU A 156 -20.32 -12.00 -21.68
CA GLU A 156 -20.37 -10.58 -22.06
C GLU A 156 -19.31 -9.75 -21.32
N PHE A 157 -18.77 -10.25 -20.20
CA PHE A 157 -17.71 -9.60 -19.47
C PHE A 157 -16.34 -10.10 -19.92
N VAL A 158 -15.79 -9.48 -20.96
CA VAL A 158 -14.45 -9.79 -21.46
C VAL A 158 -13.58 -8.53 -21.31
N ASN A 159 -12.55 -8.65 -20.46
CA ASN A 159 -11.55 -7.59 -20.38
C ASN A 159 -10.72 -7.55 -21.68
N PRO A 160 -10.37 -6.36 -22.18
CA PRO A 160 -9.41 -6.23 -23.27
C PRO A 160 -8.01 -6.66 -22.79
N ASN A 161 -7.04 -6.67 -23.73
CA ASN A 161 -5.65 -6.89 -23.35
C ASN A 161 -5.22 -5.95 -22.23
N ILE A 162 -4.40 -6.47 -21.32
CA ILE A 162 -4.02 -5.78 -20.08
C ILE A 162 -3.48 -4.37 -20.30
N ASP A 163 -2.76 -4.12 -21.38
CA ASP A 163 -2.21 -2.81 -21.73
C ASP A 163 -3.27 -1.77 -22.08
N ALA A 164 -4.48 -2.20 -22.45
CA ALA A 164 -5.60 -1.33 -22.75
C ALA A 164 -6.41 -0.96 -21.49
N ILE A 165 -6.27 -1.69 -20.39
CA ILE A 165 -6.97 -1.38 -19.15
C ILE A 165 -6.24 -0.27 -18.40
N THR A 166 -6.79 0.94 -18.50
CA THR A 166 -6.27 2.10 -17.77
C THR A 166 -7.13 2.41 -16.54
N MET A 167 -6.64 3.28 -15.67
CA MET A 167 -7.40 3.77 -14.50
C MET A 167 -8.60 4.65 -14.87
N THR A 168 -8.78 4.97 -16.17
CA THR A 168 -9.95 5.67 -16.69
C THR A 168 -11.07 4.74 -17.13
N TYR A 169 -10.84 3.42 -17.13
CA TYR A 169 -11.87 2.42 -17.36
C TYR A 169 -12.98 2.52 -16.31
N GLY A 170 -14.23 2.30 -16.71
CA GLY A 170 -15.39 2.53 -15.85
C GLY A 170 -15.29 1.88 -14.47
N TYR A 171 -15.03 0.57 -14.41
CA TYR A 171 -14.93 -0.14 -13.14
C TYR A 171 -13.66 0.25 -12.32
N MET A 172 -12.57 0.64 -12.99
CA MET A 172 -11.35 1.11 -12.32
C MET A 172 -11.56 2.49 -11.68
N ARG A 173 -12.31 3.38 -12.35
CA ARG A 173 -12.70 4.66 -11.76
C ARG A 173 -13.62 4.49 -10.56
N GLN A 174 -14.59 3.58 -10.65
CA GLN A 174 -15.49 3.27 -9.53
C GLN A 174 -14.74 2.67 -8.33
N TYR A 175 -13.77 1.84 -8.60
CA TYR A 175 -12.88 1.28 -7.58
C TYR A 175 -12.11 2.39 -6.83
N GLU A 176 -11.46 3.30 -7.53
CA GLU A 176 -10.75 4.43 -6.89
C GLU A 176 -11.72 5.37 -6.15
N ASP A 177 -12.90 5.65 -6.73
CA ASP A 177 -13.89 6.50 -6.07
C ASP A 177 -14.40 5.89 -4.75
N ARG A 178 -14.57 4.57 -4.68
CA ARG A 178 -14.91 3.87 -3.44
C ARG A 178 -13.80 4.07 -2.38
N VAL A 179 -12.53 3.89 -2.75
CA VAL A 179 -11.40 4.10 -1.84
C VAL A 179 -11.36 5.56 -1.40
N ARG A 180 -11.49 6.52 -2.31
CA ARG A 180 -11.52 7.95 -2.02
C ARG A 180 -12.61 8.29 -0.98
N ARG A 181 -13.82 7.81 -1.18
CA ARG A 181 -14.95 8.03 -0.24
C ARG A 181 -14.66 7.41 1.11
N ALA A 182 -14.19 6.16 1.14
CA ALA A 182 -13.92 5.46 2.40
C ALA A 182 -12.83 6.13 3.25
N VAL A 183 -11.78 6.70 2.62
CA VAL A 183 -10.72 7.39 3.37
C VAL A 183 -11.13 8.77 3.84
N ASN A 184 -11.98 9.47 3.09
CA ASN A 184 -12.43 10.83 3.41
C ASN A 184 -13.67 10.85 4.34
N THR A 185 -14.39 9.75 4.50
CA THR A 185 -15.46 9.65 5.49
C THR A 185 -14.83 9.61 6.89
N PRO A 186 -15.12 10.56 7.78
CA PRO A 186 -14.57 10.54 9.14
C PRO A 186 -15.05 9.30 9.92
N ASP A 187 -14.18 8.75 10.77
CA ASP A 187 -14.57 7.76 11.76
C ASP A 187 -15.35 8.42 12.93
N LEU A 188 -15.75 7.61 13.93
CA LEU A 188 -16.47 8.11 15.10
C LEU A 188 -15.67 9.13 15.94
N ALA A 189 -14.35 9.18 15.77
CA ALA A 189 -13.47 10.16 16.40
C ALA A 189 -13.17 11.37 15.48
N GLY A 190 -13.85 11.47 14.34
CA GLY A 190 -13.67 12.55 13.38
C GLY A 190 -12.39 12.44 12.51
N ARG A 191 -11.72 11.29 12.50
CA ARG A 191 -10.46 11.09 11.78
C ARG A 191 -10.72 10.57 10.36
N SER A 192 -10.10 11.21 9.37
CA SER A 192 -9.97 10.68 8.02
C SER A 192 -8.78 9.73 7.92
N ALA A 193 -8.69 8.98 6.82
CA ALA A 193 -7.62 8.03 6.57
C ALA A 193 -6.80 8.41 5.33
N LEU A 194 -5.63 7.81 5.16
CA LEU A 194 -4.77 8.07 4.03
C LEU A 194 -5.12 7.16 2.84
N TRP A 195 -4.99 7.69 1.64
CA TRP A 195 -5.01 6.91 0.41
C TRP A 195 -3.64 6.97 -0.26
N GLN A 196 -3.03 5.81 -0.43
CA GLN A 196 -1.85 5.64 -1.28
C GLN A 196 -2.29 5.14 -2.65
N GLY A 197 -1.96 5.87 -3.70
CA GLY A 197 -2.20 5.47 -5.08
C GLY A 197 -1.45 4.20 -5.47
N GLY A 198 -1.84 3.61 -6.58
CA GLY A 198 -1.25 2.37 -7.08
C GLY A 198 0.22 2.48 -7.40
N MET A 199 0.89 1.33 -7.51
CA MET A 199 2.31 1.29 -7.89
C MET A 199 2.50 1.73 -9.34
N GLU A 200 3.41 2.68 -9.54
CA GLU A 200 3.88 3.05 -10.86
C GLU A 200 4.81 1.97 -11.40
N PRO A 201 4.44 1.24 -12.47
CA PRO A 201 5.23 0.12 -12.96
C PRO A 201 6.39 0.51 -13.86
N ASN A 202 6.39 1.75 -14.39
CA ASN A 202 7.46 2.19 -15.27
C ASN A 202 8.78 2.26 -14.53
N ILE A 203 9.82 1.70 -15.12
CA ILE A 203 11.19 1.76 -14.61
C ILE A 203 12.07 2.47 -15.65
N PRO A 204 13.10 3.21 -15.25
CA PRO A 204 13.96 3.94 -16.18
C PRO A 204 15.04 3.02 -16.77
N VAL A 205 14.60 2.02 -17.52
CA VAL A 205 15.47 1.02 -18.20
C VAL A 205 14.99 0.86 -19.64
N GLY A 206 15.92 0.75 -20.57
CA GLY A 206 15.65 0.61 -22.00
C GLY A 206 16.24 1.77 -22.82
N SER A 207 15.67 2.01 -24.02
CA SER A 207 16.08 3.14 -24.86
C SER A 207 15.72 4.49 -24.21
N GLU A 208 16.45 5.53 -24.55
CA GLU A 208 16.17 6.90 -24.03
C GLU A 208 14.75 7.33 -24.34
N GLU A 209 14.25 7.05 -25.53
CA GLU A 209 12.88 7.38 -25.93
C GLU A 209 11.84 6.62 -25.10
N GLY A 210 12.05 5.30 -24.91
CA GLY A 210 11.19 4.44 -24.09
C GLY A 210 11.15 4.90 -22.63
N VAL A 211 12.31 5.22 -22.06
CA VAL A 211 12.43 5.78 -20.70
C VAL A 211 11.69 7.12 -20.59
N ALA A 212 11.91 8.05 -21.53
CA ALA A 212 11.24 9.34 -21.52
C ALA A 212 9.71 9.20 -21.65
N ALA A 213 9.23 8.30 -22.50
CA ALA A 213 7.81 7.99 -22.63
C ALA A 213 7.23 7.39 -21.33
N GLY A 214 7.95 6.46 -20.70
CA GLY A 214 7.56 5.88 -19.39
C GLY A 214 7.47 6.93 -18.29
N MET A 215 8.44 7.84 -18.21
CA MET A 215 8.44 8.95 -17.25
C MET A 215 7.24 9.89 -17.45
N ARG A 216 6.91 10.24 -18.70
CA ARG A 216 5.73 11.06 -18.99
C ARG A 216 4.42 10.38 -18.54
N ARG A 217 4.28 9.07 -18.81
CA ARG A 217 3.12 8.30 -18.31
C ARG A 217 3.06 8.28 -16.79
N ALA A 218 4.19 8.08 -16.13
CA ALA A 218 4.28 8.05 -14.67
C ALA A 218 3.85 9.39 -14.05
N VAL A 219 4.29 10.51 -14.61
CA VAL A 219 3.90 11.86 -14.14
C VAL A 219 2.41 12.09 -14.37
N ALA A 220 1.90 11.77 -15.56
CA ALA A 220 0.47 11.94 -15.87
C ALA A 220 -0.43 11.08 -14.95
N GLY A 221 -0.03 9.84 -14.67
CA GLY A 221 -0.70 8.96 -13.71
C GLY A 221 -0.66 9.52 -12.29
N ALA A 222 0.49 10.03 -11.86
CA ALA A 222 0.66 10.65 -10.55
C ALA A 222 -0.20 11.92 -10.40
N GLU A 223 -0.22 12.79 -11.41
CA GLU A 223 -1.06 13.99 -11.42
C GLU A 223 -2.54 13.67 -11.36
N ARG A 224 -3.00 12.59 -12.05
CA ARG A 224 -4.36 12.12 -11.96
C ARG A 224 -4.70 11.66 -10.54
N GLU A 225 -3.92 10.76 -9.97
CA GLU A 225 -4.15 10.24 -8.62
C GLU A 225 -4.10 11.34 -7.55
N GLN A 226 -3.20 12.31 -7.71
CA GLN A 226 -3.12 13.47 -6.83
C GLN A 226 -4.39 14.32 -6.91
N ARG A 227 -4.93 14.57 -8.12
CA ARG A 227 -6.20 15.30 -8.28
C ARG A 227 -7.37 14.56 -7.66
N GLU A 228 -7.38 13.22 -7.77
CA GLU A 228 -8.42 12.37 -7.19
C GLU A 228 -8.32 12.22 -5.66
N GLY A 229 -7.23 12.68 -5.03
CA GLY A 229 -7.11 12.75 -3.58
C GLY A 229 -6.11 11.80 -2.94
N ALA A 230 -5.35 11.05 -3.72
CA ALA A 230 -4.27 10.23 -3.17
C ALA A 230 -3.19 11.11 -2.52
N SER A 231 -2.75 10.77 -1.32
CA SER A 231 -1.69 11.49 -0.59
C SER A 231 -0.27 11.09 -1.03
N GLY A 232 -0.15 10.13 -1.91
CA GLY A 232 1.11 9.63 -2.47
C GLY A 232 0.84 8.43 -3.34
N LYS A 233 1.90 7.82 -3.89
CA LYS A 233 1.79 6.55 -4.63
C LYS A 233 3.06 5.71 -4.46
N TRP A 234 2.94 4.45 -4.81
CA TRP A 234 4.08 3.55 -4.89
C TRP A 234 4.79 3.64 -6.24
N VAL A 235 6.06 3.33 -6.23
CA VAL A 235 6.89 3.19 -7.43
C VAL A 235 7.63 1.84 -7.39
N ALA A 236 7.70 1.17 -8.53
CA ALA A 236 8.39 -0.12 -8.65
C ALA A 236 9.92 0.01 -8.55
N HIS A 237 10.46 1.20 -8.77
CA HIS A 237 11.90 1.43 -8.79
C HIS A 237 12.25 2.75 -8.11
N TRP A 238 13.27 2.74 -7.24
CA TRP A 238 13.69 3.90 -6.44
C TRP A 238 13.99 5.17 -7.28
N LYS A 239 14.49 5.01 -8.50
CA LYS A 239 14.73 6.13 -9.43
C LYS A 239 13.46 6.89 -9.79
N MET A 240 12.31 6.25 -9.76
CA MET A 240 11.02 6.87 -10.07
C MET A 240 10.51 7.78 -8.95
N VAL A 241 11.05 7.66 -7.73
CA VAL A 241 10.70 8.57 -6.61
C VAL A 241 10.88 10.02 -7.01
N HIS A 242 12.01 10.36 -7.64
CA HIS A 242 12.33 11.74 -8.04
C HIS A 242 11.50 12.23 -9.25
N ILE A 243 10.85 11.31 -9.95
CA ILE A 243 9.98 11.63 -11.09
C ILE A 243 8.56 11.93 -10.62
N VAL A 244 8.04 11.16 -9.68
CA VAL A 244 6.64 11.27 -9.23
C VAL A 244 6.46 12.16 -7.99
N ARG A 245 7.42 12.16 -7.07
CA ARG A 245 7.34 12.93 -5.82
C ARG A 245 7.06 14.43 -6.01
N PRO A 246 7.63 15.14 -6.99
CA PRO A 246 7.34 16.55 -7.22
C PRO A 246 5.85 16.86 -7.44
N VAL A 247 5.06 15.88 -7.90
CA VAL A 247 3.62 16.06 -8.09
C VAL A 247 2.93 16.35 -6.76
N TRP A 248 3.32 15.64 -5.69
CA TRP A 248 2.77 15.87 -4.35
C TRP A 248 3.44 17.02 -3.61
N GLU A 249 4.72 17.29 -3.85
CA GLU A 249 5.41 18.44 -3.25
C GLU A 249 4.75 19.77 -3.62
N ARG A 250 4.13 19.86 -4.81
CA ARG A 250 3.38 21.05 -5.25
C ARG A 250 2.16 21.37 -4.40
N ILE A 251 1.63 20.40 -3.63
CA ILE A 251 0.49 20.61 -2.73
C ILE A 251 0.88 21.51 -1.56
N GLY A 252 2.15 21.52 -1.16
CA GLY A 252 2.64 22.27 0.00
C GLY A 252 2.18 21.73 1.35
N ALA A 253 1.63 20.51 1.38
CA ALA A 253 1.17 19.83 2.58
C ALA A 253 1.67 18.36 2.58
N PRO A 254 1.85 17.75 3.75
CA PRO A 254 2.38 16.38 3.85
C PRO A 254 1.42 15.30 3.33
N ASN A 255 0.13 15.62 3.21
CA ASN A 255 -0.92 14.73 2.72
C ASN A 255 -2.12 15.54 2.22
N GLN A 256 -3.18 14.86 1.80
CA GLN A 256 -4.41 15.49 1.34
C GLN A 256 -5.59 15.29 2.32
N LEU A 257 -5.34 14.96 3.56
CA LEU A 257 -6.38 14.87 4.59
C LEU A 257 -7.07 16.23 4.78
N GLY A 258 -8.41 16.22 4.85
CA GLY A 258 -9.20 17.43 5.00
C GLY A 258 -9.42 18.24 3.72
N ARG A 259 -8.89 17.80 2.57
CA ARG A 259 -9.24 18.39 1.29
C ARG A 259 -10.67 17.99 0.90
N ALA A 260 -11.49 18.97 0.52
CA ALA A 260 -12.79 18.70 -0.08
C ALA A 260 -12.62 18.18 -1.53
N PHE A 261 -13.38 17.16 -1.89
CA PHE A 261 -13.37 16.53 -3.20
C PHE A 261 -14.79 16.48 -3.78
#